data_26104cc2094925a1a7f3704e72d5e7b0
#
_entry.id   26104cc2094925a1a7f3704e72d5e7b0
#
_cell.length_a   1.000
_cell.length_b   1.000
_cell.length_c   1.000
_cell.angle_alpha   90.00
_cell.angle_beta   90.00
_cell.angle_gamma   90.00
#
_symmetry.space_group_name_H-M   'P 1'
#
loop_
_entity.id
_entity.type
_entity.pdbx_description
1 polymer ?
#
loop_
_entity_poly.entity_id
_entity_poly.type
_entity_poly.pdbx_seq_one_letter_code
_entity_poly.pdbx_strand_id
1 'polypeptide(L)'
;FDNVLTSLQTGKADLAVAGISATDERKEVFDFSIPYYENKISFLVRKADVEKYKDLTSLESANIAAQKGTVPESMVKEQLPKAQLTSLTNMGEAVNELQAGKVDAVHMDEPVALSYAAKNADLAVATVSLKMKDGEANAVALRKNSADLKEVVDKVIQKLKDDGTYQKYLEKAATLTEVEE
;
A
#
# COMPACT_ATOMS: atom_id res chain seq x y z
N PHE A 1 1.38 -6.02 8.88
CA PHE A 1 2.25 -6.05 7.69
C PHE A 1 3.66 -6.48 8.04
N ASP A 2 4.31 -5.93 9.07
CA ASP A 2 5.69 -6.25 9.50
C ASP A 2 5.97 -7.75 9.64
N ASN A 3 5.02 -8.51 10.15
CA ASN A 3 5.17 -9.95 10.38
C ASN A 3 5.26 -10.77 9.07
N VAL A 4 4.78 -10.24 7.94
CA VAL A 4 4.84 -10.93 6.64
C VAL A 4 6.30 -11.09 6.19
N LEU A 5 7.05 -10.00 6.15
CA LEU A 5 8.47 -10.02 5.77
C LEU A 5 9.32 -10.78 6.79
N THR A 6 9.02 -10.63 8.09
CA THR A 6 9.71 -11.40 9.14
C THR A 6 9.47 -12.91 8.99
N SER A 7 8.27 -13.33 8.63
CA SER A 7 7.95 -14.76 8.39
C SER A 7 8.72 -15.31 7.19
N LEU A 8 8.87 -14.51 6.14
CA LEU A 8 9.66 -14.88 4.98
C LEU A 8 11.15 -14.98 5.34
N GLN A 9 11.70 -14.00 6.05
CA GLN A 9 13.12 -13.97 6.46
C GLN A 9 13.48 -15.12 7.39
N THR A 10 12.58 -15.51 8.30
CA THR A 10 12.80 -16.59 9.27
C THR A 10 12.47 -17.99 8.71
N GLY A 11 12.10 -18.11 7.44
CA GLY A 11 11.81 -19.38 6.78
C GLY A 11 10.47 -20.00 7.20
N LYS A 12 9.58 -19.26 7.83
CA LYS A 12 8.20 -19.69 8.13
C LYS A 12 7.28 -19.65 6.90
N ALA A 13 7.70 -18.91 5.88
CA ALA A 13 7.05 -18.84 4.58
C ALA A 13 8.12 -18.95 3.48
N ASP A 14 7.77 -19.47 2.33
CA ASP A 14 8.66 -19.59 1.16
C ASP A 14 8.55 -18.38 0.24
N LEU A 15 7.35 -17.78 0.18
CA LEU A 15 7.06 -16.57 -0.57
C LEU A 15 5.99 -15.73 0.15
N ALA A 16 5.89 -14.45 -0.21
CA ALA A 16 4.89 -13.55 0.33
C ALA A 16 4.23 -12.73 -0.79
N VAL A 17 2.88 -12.75 -0.82
CA VAL A 17 2.04 -12.00 -1.76
C VAL A 17 1.10 -11.12 -0.95
N ALA A 18 1.48 -9.87 -0.74
CA ALA A 18 0.77 -8.98 0.20
C ALA A 18 0.91 -7.48 -0.18
N GLY A 19 0.85 -7.14 -1.47
CA GLY A 19 1.05 -5.75 -1.90
C GLY A 19 2.45 -5.23 -1.55
N ILE A 20 3.48 -6.08 -1.66
CA ILE A 20 4.84 -5.73 -1.24
C ILE A 20 5.57 -5.03 -2.37
N SER A 21 5.85 -3.74 -2.19
CA SER A 21 6.69 -2.99 -3.14
C SER A 21 8.13 -3.49 -3.09
N ALA A 22 8.71 -3.74 -4.27
CA ALA A 22 10.09 -4.20 -4.44
C ALA A 22 11.07 -3.02 -4.34
N THR A 23 11.18 -2.39 -3.16
CA THR A 23 12.11 -1.28 -2.94
C THR A 23 13.56 -1.76 -2.99
N ASP A 24 14.51 -0.87 -3.29
CA ASP A 24 15.93 -1.23 -3.36
C ASP A 24 16.44 -1.75 -2.02
N GLU A 25 16.01 -1.16 -0.90
CA GLU A 25 16.33 -1.63 0.44
C GLU A 25 15.84 -3.07 0.67
N ARG A 26 14.62 -3.38 0.26
CA ARG A 26 14.08 -4.75 0.38
C ARG A 26 14.77 -5.74 -0.54
N LYS A 27 15.20 -5.32 -1.73
CA LYS A 27 15.96 -6.15 -2.67
C LYS A 27 17.33 -6.57 -2.14
N GLU A 28 17.89 -5.87 -1.16
CA GLU A 28 19.12 -6.32 -0.47
C GLU A 28 18.90 -7.62 0.32
N VAL A 29 17.70 -7.79 0.91
CA VAL A 29 17.38 -8.89 1.83
C VAL A 29 16.54 -9.98 1.18
N PHE A 30 15.73 -9.65 0.18
CA PHE A 30 14.79 -10.55 -0.49
C PHE A 30 15.03 -10.60 -2.00
N ASP A 31 14.63 -11.70 -2.63
CA ASP A 31 14.42 -11.74 -4.07
C ASP A 31 12.98 -11.35 -4.38
N PHE A 32 12.76 -10.79 -5.55
CA PHE A 32 11.43 -10.37 -6.01
C PHE A 32 11.12 -10.94 -7.39
N SER A 33 9.87 -11.30 -7.60
CA SER A 33 9.36 -11.64 -8.92
C SER A 33 9.35 -10.42 -9.86
N ILE A 34 9.00 -10.65 -11.12
CA ILE A 34 8.50 -9.56 -11.96
C ILE A 34 7.29 -8.90 -11.29
N PRO A 35 7.08 -7.58 -11.47
CA PRO A 35 5.96 -6.89 -10.84
C PRO A 35 4.61 -7.41 -11.38
N TYR A 36 3.66 -7.62 -10.47
CA TYR A 36 2.31 -8.02 -10.85
C TYR A 36 1.32 -6.85 -10.80
N TYR A 37 1.60 -5.79 -10.03
CA TYR A 37 0.72 -4.63 -9.89
C TYR A 37 1.51 -3.33 -9.74
N GLU A 38 1.14 -2.32 -10.53
CA GLU A 38 1.67 -0.96 -10.35
C GLU A 38 0.88 -0.28 -9.23
N ASN A 39 1.56 -0.02 -8.14
CA ASN A 39 0.95 0.57 -6.97
C ASN A 39 0.74 2.08 -7.17
N LYS A 40 -0.40 2.58 -6.65
CA LYS A 40 -0.64 4.00 -6.43
C LYS A 40 -0.93 4.20 -4.96
N ILE A 41 -0.43 5.28 -4.40
CA ILE A 41 -0.57 5.61 -2.99
C ILE A 41 -1.27 6.97 -2.89
N SER A 42 -2.24 7.07 -1.99
CA SER A 42 -3.10 8.24 -1.84
C SER A 42 -3.31 8.59 -0.37
N PHE A 43 -3.82 9.78 -0.13
CA PHE A 43 -4.31 10.18 1.18
C PHE A 43 -5.82 9.97 1.26
N LEU A 44 -6.26 9.23 2.27
CA LEU A 44 -7.66 9.20 2.70
C LEU A 44 -7.85 10.34 3.71
N VAL A 45 -8.88 11.16 3.50
CA VAL A 45 -9.20 12.31 4.34
C VAL A 45 -10.70 12.33 4.66
N ARG A 46 -11.12 13.10 5.66
CA ARG A 46 -12.55 13.39 5.82
C ARG A 46 -13.05 14.19 4.62
N LYS A 47 -14.23 13.86 4.13
CA LYS A 47 -14.83 14.52 2.96
C LYS A 47 -14.96 16.03 3.13
N ALA A 48 -15.22 16.49 4.34
CA ALA A 48 -15.28 17.93 4.66
C ALA A 48 -13.92 18.64 4.53
N ASP A 49 -12.82 17.89 4.58
CA ASP A 49 -11.46 18.44 4.57
C ASP A 49 -10.74 18.30 3.21
N VAL A 50 -11.40 17.75 2.18
CA VAL A 50 -10.80 17.53 0.84
C VAL A 50 -10.21 18.82 0.28
N GLU A 51 -10.92 19.94 0.36
CA GLU A 51 -10.46 21.24 -0.13
C GLU A 51 -9.32 21.82 0.72
N LYS A 52 -9.22 21.43 1.98
CA LYS A 52 -8.13 21.83 2.87
C LYS A 52 -6.83 21.13 2.49
N TYR A 53 -6.88 19.83 2.12
CA TYR A 53 -5.72 19.01 1.82
C TYR A 53 -5.57 18.75 0.32
N LYS A 54 -5.55 19.81 -0.49
CA LYS A 54 -5.45 19.75 -1.96
C LYS A 54 -4.04 19.85 -2.52
N ASP A 55 -3.06 20.20 -1.68
CA ASP A 55 -1.66 20.32 -2.05
C ASP A 55 -0.73 19.83 -0.93
N LEU A 56 0.55 19.62 -1.25
CA LEU A 56 1.52 19.12 -0.29
C LEU A 56 1.80 20.09 0.85
N THR A 57 1.72 21.38 0.59
CA THR A 57 1.96 22.41 1.62
C THR A 57 0.93 22.31 2.74
N SER A 58 -0.31 22.02 2.40
CA SER A 58 -1.39 21.84 3.39
C SER A 58 -1.19 20.60 4.27
N LEU A 59 -0.41 19.62 3.81
CA LEU A 59 -0.08 18.41 4.55
C LEU A 59 1.20 18.52 5.39
N GLU A 60 2.04 19.55 5.19
CA GLU A 60 3.33 19.71 5.90
C GLU A 60 3.19 19.77 7.43
N SER A 61 2.07 20.26 7.95
CA SER A 61 1.80 20.37 9.39
C SER A 61 0.65 19.48 9.86
N ALA A 62 0.16 18.58 8.99
CA ALA A 62 -0.95 17.72 9.30
C ALA A 62 -0.53 16.54 10.20
N ASN A 63 -1.50 16.00 10.96
CA ASN A 63 -1.36 14.72 11.65
C ASN A 63 -1.71 13.61 10.65
N ILE A 64 -0.72 12.83 10.24
CA ILE A 64 -0.89 11.79 9.21
C ILE A 64 -0.68 10.42 9.85
N ALA A 65 -1.65 9.52 9.67
CA ALA A 65 -1.46 8.11 10.02
C ALA A 65 -1.00 7.30 8.82
N ALA A 66 -0.20 6.28 9.07
CA ALA A 66 0.18 5.26 8.10
C ALA A 66 0.40 3.92 8.77
N GLN A 67 0.29 2.83 8.03
CA GLN A 67 0.58 1.51 8.58
C GLN A 67 2.08 1.30 8.72
N LYS A 68 2.47 0.85 9.90
CA LYS A 68 3.88 0.62 10.25
C LYS A 68 4.56 -0.37 9.29
N GLY A 69 5.81 -0.05 8.90
CA GLY A 69 6.65 -0.89 8.03
C GLY A 69 6.27 -0.84 6.55
N THR A 70 5.36 0.04 6.14
CA THR A 70 4.91 0.17 4.74
C THR A 70 5.65 1.28 3.99
N VAL A 71 5.59 1.24 2.66
CA VAL A 71 6.09 2.33 1.80
C VAL A 71 5.34 3.65 2.06
N PRO A 72 4.00 3.67 2.21
CA PRO A 72 3.29 4.87 2.63
C PRO A 72 3.86 5.54 3.89
N GLU A 73 4.23 4.76 4.90
CA GLU A 73 4.85 5.31 6.12
C GLU A 73 6.20 5.97 5.83
N SER A 74 7.05 5.31 5.06
CA SER A 74 8.37 5.84 4.69
C SER A 74 8.26 7.11 3.85
N MET A 75 7.32 7.16 2.91
CA MET A 75 7.09 8.34 2.07
C MET A 75 6.70 9.57 2.90
N VAL A 76 5.85 9.42 3.91
CA VAL A 76 5.51 10.54 4.81
C VAL A 76 6.74 11.02 5.55
N LYS A 77 7.55 10.11 6.11
CA LYS A 77 8.80 10.47 6.81
C LYS A 77 9.78 11.24 5.93
N GLU A 78 9.92 10.80 4.67
CA GLU A 78 10.89 11.36 3.74
C GLU A 78 10.42 12.69 3.11
N GLN A 79 9.16 12.77 2.68
CA GLN A 79 8.65 13.86 1.87
C GLN A 79 7.86 14.92 2.66
N LEU A 80 7.37 14.57 3.84
CA LEU A 80 6.65 15.47 4.75
C LEU A 80 7.27 15.48 6.15
N PRO A 81 8.56 15.83 6.28
CA PRO A 81 9.30 15.71 7.56
C PRO A 81 8.77 16.61 8.69
N LYS A 82 7.92 17.58 8.37
CA LYS A 82 7.26 18.45 9.36
C LYS A 82 5.89 17.94 9.80
N ALA A 83 5.30 16.99 9.08
CA ALA A 83 4.04 16.37 9.46
C ALA A 83 4.21 15.52 10.72
N GLN A 84 3.16 15.43 11.52
CA GLN A 84 3.14 14.53 12.68
C GLN A 84 2.69 13.14 12.21
N LEU A 85 3.61 12.19 12.15
CA LEU A 85 3.32 10.83 11.71
C LEU A 85 2.91 9.94 12.88
N THR A 86 1.74 9.34 12.78
CA THR A 86 1.24 8.29 13.66
C THR A 86 1.34 6.93 12.95
N SER A 87 2.27 6.09 13.40
CA SER A 87 2.46 4.74 12.86
C SER A 87 1.58 3.74 13.60
N LEU A 88 0.63 3.10 12.91
CA LEU A 88 -0.30 2.14 13.47
C LEU A 88 -0.11 0.75 12.84
N THR A 89 -0.31 -0.31 13.61
CA THR A 89 -0.16 -1.69 13.12
C THR A 89 -1.36 -2.15 12.30
N ASN A 90 -2.54 -1.57 12.56
CA ASN A 90 -3.80 -1.91 11.93
C ASN A 90 -4.35 -0.74 11.12
N MET A 91 -4.68 -0.97 9.85
CA MET A 91 -5.22 0.07 8.97
C MET A 91 -6.62 0.53 9.40
N GLY A 92 -7.45 -0.37 9.92
CA GLY A 92 -8.78 -0.01 10.46
C GLY A 92 -8.68 0.96 11.64
N GLU A 93 -7.67 0.80 12.51
CA GLU A 93 -7.42 1.79 13.58
C GLU A 93 -7.07 3.16 13.00
N ALA A 94 -6.23 3.21 11.98
CA ALA A 94 -5.86 4.48 11.32
C ALA A 94 -7.08 5.20 10.75
N VAL A 95 -8.00 4.46 10.11
CA VAL A 95 -9.25 5.02 9.59
C VAL A 95 -10.18 5.48 10.72
N ASN A 96 -10.30 4.72 11.80
CA ASN A 96 -11.07 5.15 12.97
C ASN A 96 -10.51 6.42 13.61
N GLU A 97 -9.18 6.57 13.71
CA GLU A 97 -8.54 7.79 14.18
C GLU A 97 -8.82 9.00 13.25
N LEU A 98 -8.88 8.77 11.93
CA LEU A 98 -9.27 9.78 10.95
C LEU A 98 -10.72 10.23 11.15
N GLN A 99 -11.66 9.29 11.28
CA GLN A 99 -13.08 9.59 11.51
C GLN A 99 -13.31 10.28 12.85
N ALA A 100 -12.55 9.91 13.87
CA ALA A 100 -12.59 10.55 15.19
C ALA A 100 -11.93 11.95 15.23
N GLY A 101 -11.30 12.38 14.13
CA GLY A 101 -10.61 13.69 14.06
C GLY A 101 -9.28 13.76 14.80
N LYS A 102 -8.71 12.63 15.21
CA LYS A 102 -7.40 12.57 15.89
C LYS A 102 -6.23 12.67 14.92
N VAL A 103 -6.43 12.22 13.68
CA VAL A 103 -5.52 12.46 12.57
C VAL A 103 -6.25 13.18 11.45
N ASP A 104 -5.51 13.83 10.58
CA ASP A 104 -6.02 14.65 9.48
C ASP A 104 -6.13 13.86 8.17
N ALA A 105 -5.23 12.92 7.99
CA ALA A 105 -5.17 12.07 6.80
C ALA A 105 -4.61 10.68 7.15
N VAL A 106 -4.94 9.68 6.32
CA VAL A 106 -4.28 8.38 6.35
C VAL A 106 -3.63 8.14 4.99
N HIS A 107 -2.33 7.87 4.99
CA HIS A 107 -1.57 7.59 3.78
C HIS A 107 -1.50 6.08 3.55
N MET A 108 -2.04 5.62 2.42
CA MET A 108 -2.22 4.20 2.13
C MET A 108 -2.30 3.92 0.62
N ASP A 109 -2.32 2.65 0.25
CA ASP A 109 -2.54 2.24 -1.13
C ASP A 109 -3.89 2.75 -1.65
N GLU A 110 -3.90 3.33 -2.85
CA GLU A 110 -5.09 3.98 -3.45
C GLU A 110 -6.30 3.04 -3.54
N PRO A 111 -6.18 1.75 -3.96
CA PRO A 111 -7.34 0.85 -3.98
C PRO A 111 -7.97 0.66 -2.60
N VAL A 112 -7.15 0.64 -1.55
CA VAL A 112 -7.62 0.53 -0.16
C VAL A 112 -8.32 1.81 0.26
N ALA A 113 -7.73 2.98 -0.06
CA ALA A 113 -8.34 4.28 0.21
C ALA A 113 -9.70 4.44 -0.49
N LEU A 114 -9.78 4.04 -1.75
CA LEU A 114 -11.03 4.04 -2.53
C LEU A 114 -12.11 3.14 -1.91
N SER A 115 -11.72 1.94 -1.44
CA SER A 115 -12.63 1.02 -0.76
C SER A 115 -13.19 1.61 0.54
N TYR A 116 -12.34 2.26 1.36
CA TYR A 116 -12.82 2.95 2.56
C TYR A 116 -13.74 4.14 2.22
N ALA A 117 -13.40 4.94 1.22
CA ALA A 117 -14.24 6.07 0.79
C ALA A 117 -15.59 5.61 0.21
N ALA A 118 -15.64 4.46 -0.47
CA ALA A 118 -16.89 3.90 -0.98
C ALA A 118 -17.83 3.42 0.13
N LYS A 119 -17.27 2.86 1.21
CA LYS A 119 -18.04 2.34 2.36
C LYS A 119 -18.39 3.40 3.40
N ASN A 120 -17.71 4.54 3.40
CA ASN A 120 -17.87 5.60 4.40
C ASN A 120 -18.12 6.93 3.71
N ALA A 121 -19.37 7.39 3.72
CA ALA A 121 -19.81 8.61 3.03
C ALA A 121 -19.16 9.91 3.55
N ASP A 122 -18.56 9.86 4.73
CA ASP A 122 -17.82 10.94 5.39
C ASP A 122 -16.34 10.99 5.03
N LEU A 123 -15.84 10.00 4.26
CA LEU A 123 -14.46 9.90 3.80
C LEU A 123 -14.35 10.17 2.29
N ALA A 124 -13.16 10.60 1.87
CA ALA A 124 -12.82 10.81 0.46
C ALA A 124 -11.32 10.62 0.24
N VAL A 125 -10.95 10.30 -0.99
CA VAL A 125 -9.55 10.26 -1.42
C VAL A 125 -9.15 11.66 -1.87
N ALA A 126 -8.04 12.18 -1.34
CA ALA A 126 -7.50 13.47 -1.74
C ALA A 126 -6.90 13.41 -3.15
N THR A 127 -6.91 14.54 -3.85
CA THR A 127 -6.31 14.65 -5.19
C THR A 127 -4.79 14.78 -5.14
N VAL A 128 -4.24 15.19 -4.00
CA VAL A 128 -2.80 15.29 -3.78
C VAL A 128 -2.20 13.93 -3.47
N SER A 129 -1.00 13.66 -3.99
CA SER A 129 -0.23 12.45 -3.69
C SER A 129 1.25 12.77 -3.51
N LEU A 130 1.95 11.92 -2.75
CA LEU A 130 3.40 11.93 -2.68
C LEU A 130 4.01 11.25 -3.92
N LYS A 131 5.25 11.60 -4.21
CA LYS A 131 5.94 11.04 -5.37
C LYS A 131 6.50 9.67 -5.02
N MET A 132 6.06 8.63 -5.72
CA MET A 132 6.67 7.30 -5.65
C MET A 132 8.04 7.30 -6.35
N LYS A 133 8.95 6.47 -5.87
CA LYS A 133 10.20 6.18 -6.57
C LYS A 133 9.91 5.28 -7.77
N ASP A 134 10.64 5.49 -8.85
CA ASP A 134 10.49 4.67 -10.06
C ASP A 134 10.86 3.20 -9.77
N GLY A 135 10.07 2.27 -10.30
CA GLY A 135 10.31 0.83 -10.16
C GLY A 135 9.83 0.19 -8.85
N GLU A 136 9.18 0.93 -7.97
CA GLU A 136 8.58 0.41 -6.73
C GLU A 136 7.17 -0.16 -6.95
N ALA A 137 7.03 -1.09 -7.90
CA ALA A 137 5.79 -1.83 -8.13
C ALA A 137 5.66 -3.02 -7.17
N ASN A 138 4.43 -3.49 -6.97
CA ASN A 138 4.17 -4.67 -6.13
C ASN A 138 4.61 -5.95 -6.83
N ALA A 139 5.39 -6.76 -6.11
CA ALA A 139 5.92 -8.04 -6.58
C ALA A 139 5.80 -9.11 -5.48
N VAL A 140 5.93 -10.36 -5.87
CA VAL A 140 6.03 -11.47 -4.92
C VAL A 140 7.43 -11.43 -4.30
N ALA A 141 7.50 -11.33 -2.98
CA ALA A 141 8.76 -11.42 -2.25
C ALA A 141 9.10 -12.89 -1.97
N LEU A 142 10.36 -13.24 -2.15
CA LEU A 142 10.93 -14.57 -1.90
C LEU A 142 12.15 -14.45 -0.99
N ARG A 143 12.49 -15.54 -0.31
CA ARG A 143 13.77 -15.57 0.42
C ARG A 143 14.92 -15.34 -0.54
N LYS A 144 15.97 -14.71 -0.03
CA LYS A 144 17.19 -14.47 -0.82
C LYS A 144 17.78 -15.76 -1.34
N ASN A 145 18.29 -15.77 -2.57
CA ASN A 145 18.85 -16.92 -3.29
C ASN A 145 17.81 -18.00 -3.65
N SER A 146 16.57 -17.60 -3.91
CA SER A 146 15.47 -18.50 -4.34
C SER A 146 15.24 -18.46 -5.86
N ALA A 147 16.29 -18.54 -6.67
CA ALA A 147 16.24 -18.37 -8.13
C ALA A 147 15.25 -19.31 -8.81
N ASP A 148 15.25 -20.59 -8.43
CA ASP A 148 14.38 -21.60 -9.03
C ASP A 148 12.89 -21.29 -8.77
N LEU A 149 12.55 -20.96 -7.52
CA LEU A 149 11.18 -20.57 -7.15
C LEU A 149 10.77 -19.27 -7.83
N LYS A 150 11.68 -18.29 -7.90
CA LYS A 150 11.45 -17.02 -8.60
C LYS A 150 11.12 -17.26 -10.08
N GLU A 151 11.87 -18.11 -10.77
CA GLU A 151 11.61 -18.42 -12.18
C GLU A 151 10.21 -18.99 -12.40
N VAL A 152 9.74 -19.89 -11.52
CA VAL A 152 8.39 -20.45 -11.59
C VAL A 152 7.34 -19.36 -11.36
N VAL A 153 7.52 -18.53 -10.35
CA VAL A 153 6.61 -17.42 -10.01
C VAL A 153 6.53 -16.42 -11.17
N ASP A 154 7.68 -16.04 -11.74
CA ASP A 154 7.74 -15.11 -12.87
C ASP A 154 6.98 -15.64 -14.10
N LYS A 155 7.16 -16.93 -14.43
CA LYS A 155 6.43 -17.60 -15.53
C LYS A 155 4.92 -17.59 -15.30
N VAL A 156 4.47 -17.83 -14.07
CA VAL A 156 3.04 -17.82 -13.74
C VAL A 156 2.48 -16.40 -13.85
N ILE A 157 3.15 -15.39 -13.29
CA ILE A 157 2.71 -14.00 -13.39
C ILE A 157 2.64 -13.55 -14.85
N GLN A 158 3.68 -13.85 -15.64
CA GLN A 158 3.72 -13.49 -17.05
C GLN A 158 2.56 -14.12 -17.81
N LYS A 159 2.34 -15.44 -17.62
CA LYS A 159 1.21 -16.15 -18.25
C LYS A 159 -0.14 -15.52 -17.89
N LEU A 160 -0.38 -15.23 -16.61
CA LEU A 160 -1.64 -14.63 -16.17
C LEU A 160 -1.89 -13.25 -16.78
N LYS A 161 -0.81 -12.48 -17.02
CA LYS A 161 -0.90 -11.19 -17.72
C LYS A 161 -1.19 -11.37 -19.22
N ASP A 162 -0.46 -12.27 -19.86
CA ASP A 162 -0.54 -12.48 -21.31
C ASP A 162 -1.91 -13.03 -21.77
N ASP A 163 -2.53 -13.90 -20.95
CA ASP A 163 -3.84 -14.49 -21.26
C ASP A 163 -5.04 -13.68 -20.71
N GLY A 164 -4.78 -12.54 -20.07
CA GLY A 164 -5.79 -11.65 -19.50
C GLY A 164 -6.48 -12.16 -18.22
N THR A 165 -6.02 -13.31 -17.68
CA THR A 165 -6.59 -13.89 -16.45
C THR A 165 -6.33 -12.98 -15.25
N TYR A 166 -5.16 -12.32 -15.20
CA TYR A 166 -4.83 -11.40 -14.13
C TYR A 166 -5.84 -10.23 -14.03
N GLN A 167 -6.20 -9.66 -15.19
CA GLN A 167 -7.19 -8.57 -15.23
C GLN A 167 -8.56 -9.01 -14.72
N LYS A 168 -9.00 -10.22 -15.09
CA LYS A 168 -10.25 -10.80 -14.57
C LYS A 168 -10.24 -11.01 -13.06
N TYR A 169 -9.07 -11.38 -12.51
CA TYR A 169 -8.92 -11.51 -11.05
C TYR A 169 -9.01 -10.16 -10.33
N LEU A 170 -8.43 -9.10 -10.90
CA LEU A 170 -8.54 -7.75 -10.35
C LEU A 170 -10.00 -7.26 -10.33
N GLU A 171 -10.71 -7.43 -11.45
CA GLU A 171 -12.12 -7.07 -11.59
C GLU A 171 -12.99 -7.84 -10.57
N LYS A 172 -12.77 -9.14 -10.45
CA LYS A 172 -13.47 -9.97 -9.47
C LYS A 172 -13.15 -9.54 -8.02
N ALA A 173 -11.88 -9.28 -7.71
CA ALA A 173 -11.49 -8.83 -6.37
C ALA A 173 -12.14 -7.49 -6.00
N ALA A 174 -12.25 -6.55 -6.95
CA ALA A 174 -12.93 -5.28 -6.73
C ALA A 174 -14.40 -5.48 -6.32
N THR A 175 -15.12 -6.43 -6.95
CA THR A 175 -16.51 -6.72 -6.57
C THR A 175 -16.66 -7.42 -5.22
N LEU A 176 -15.66 -8.16 -4.76
CA LEU A 176 -15.69 -8.84 -3.46
C LEU A 176 -15.48 -7.89 -2.28
N THR A 177 -14.80 -6.77 -2.49
CA THR A 177 -14.62 -5.74 -1.46
C THR A 177 -15.89 -4.91 -1.22
N GLU A 178 -16.89 -5.00 -2.10
CA GLU A 178 -18.19 -4.32 -1.97
C GLU A 178 -19.19 -5.10 -1.09
N VAL A 179 -18.91 -6.33 -0.67
CA VAL A 179 -19.93 -7.29 -0.17
C VAL A 179 -19.83 -7.64 1.32
N GLU A 180 -19.03 -6.99 2.13
CA GLU A 180 -19.11 -7.22 3.60
C GLU A 180 -19.74 -6.01 4.30
N GLU A 181 -21.06 -6.07 4.47
CA GLU A 181 -21.83 -5.36 5.50
C GLU A 181 -21.67 -6.06 6.86
#